data_4974abfd8f7d9b2c6828ba5641480c1a
#
_entry.id   4974abfd8f7d9b2c6828ba5641480c1a
#
_cell.length_a   1.000
_cell.length_b   1.000
_cell.length_c   1.000
_cell.angle_alpha   90.00
_cell.angle_beta   90.00
_cell.angle_gamma   90.00
#
_symmetry.space_group_name_H-M   'P 1'
#
loop_
_entity.id
_entity.type
_entity.pdbx_description
1 polymer ?
#
loop_
_entity_poly.entity_id
_entity_poly.type
_entity_poly.pdbx_seq_one_letter_code
_entity_poly.pdbx_strand_id
1 'polypeptide(L)'
;MTHAFFKALLFLGAGSVIIGMHHDQDMRNMGGLRKYMPITWLTSLVGSLALIGTPFFSGFYSKDSIIEAVRESHLPGAGFAYWAVLAGVFVTAFYSFRMYFLVFHGEERFGKAHAPHDDHHEEEEGDHDHHHGLVPGQKPHESPWVVTVPLVLLAIPSVIIGAWAIQPMLFGEFFKHGVVFSEVIFNSENHEAMKVLAEDFH
;
A
#
# COMPACT_ATOMS: atom_id res chain seq x y z
N MET A 1 2.92 -7.10 11.11
CA MET A 1 3.21 -8.03 10.00
C MET A 1 2.43 -7.71 8.74
N THR A 2 1.11 -7.56 8.77
CA THR A 2 0.27 -7.25 7.61
C THR A 2 0.77 -6.07 6.78
N HIS A 3 1.16 -4.97 7.44
CA HIS A 3 1.67 -3.76 6.81
C HIS A 3 2.91 -4.00 5.94
N ALA A 4 3.80 -4.91 6.31
CA ALA A 4 5.02 -5.19 5.56
C ALA A 4 4.72 -5.75 4.15
N PHE A 5 3.78 -6.68 4.05
CA PHE A 5 3.45 -7.34 2.79
C PHE A 5 2.84 -6.38 1.77
N PHE A 6 1.78 -5.67 2.12
CA PHE A 6 1.15 -4.77 1.14
C PHE A 6 1.98 -3.51 0.86
N LYS A 7 2.82 -3.04 1.80
CA LYS A 7 3.76 -1.96 1.52
C LYS A 7 4.86 -2.39 0.55
N ALA A 8 5.46 -3.56 0.77
CA ALA A 8 6.44 -4.11 -0.16
C ALA A 8 5.83 -4.34 -1.55
N LEU A 9 4.58 -4.85 -1.59
CA LEU A 9 3.83 -5.05 -2.83
C LEU A 9 3.63 -3.74 -3.61
N LEU A 10 3.16 -2.69 -2.94
CA LEU A 10 2.93 -1.40 -3.60
C LEU A 10 4.23 -0.73 -4.03
N PHE A 11 5.29 -0.85 -3.22
CA PHE A 11 6.59 -0.31 -3.57
C PHE A 11 7.20 -1.01 -4.79
N LEU A 12 7.16 -2.34 -4.81
CA LEU A 12 7.62 -3.12 -5.96
C LEU A 12 6.74 -2.90 -7.20
N GLY A 13 5.43 -2.71 -7.01
CA GLY A 13 4.50 -2.34 -8.07
C GLY A 13 4.83 -0.98 -8.70
N ALA A 14 5.17 0.02 -7.90
CA ALA A 14 5.64 1.31 -8.38
C ALA A 14 6.95 1.16 -9.17
N GLY A 15 7.91 0.37 -8.67
CA GLY A 15 9.15 0.05 -9.40
C GLY A 15 8.88 -0.64 -10.74
N SER A 16 7.91 -1.55 -10.79
CA SER A 16 7.49 -2.22 -12.03
C SER A 16 6.94 -1.22 -13.05
N VAL A 17 6.12 -0.26 -12.62
CA VAL A 17 5.61 0.81 -13.50
C VAL A 17 6.75 1.68 -14.04
N ILE A 18 7.69 2.06 -13.19
CA ILE A 18 8.86 2.87 -13.59
C ILE A 18 9.70 2.13 -14.64
N ILE A 19 9.94 0.83 -14.48
CA ILE A 19 10.65 0.02 -15.47
C ILE A 19 9.86 -0.03 -16.80
N GLY A 20 8.57 -0.30 -16.74
CA GLY A 20 7.69 -0.38 -17.92
C GLY A 20 7.54 0.96 -18.65
N MET A 21 7.75 2.08 -17.95
CA MET A 21 7.71 3.45 -18.48
C MET A 21 9.09 4.00 -18.86
N HIS A 22 10.14 3.15 -18.96
CA HIS A 22 11.50 3.56 -19.29
C HIS A 22 12.02 4.68 -18.38
N HIS A 23 11.90 4.47 -17.06
CA HIS A 23 12.35 5.38 -16.00
C HIS A 23 11.58 6.69 -15.86
N ASP A 24 10.46 6.88 -16.55
CA ASP A 24 9.56 8.00 -16.26
C ASP A 24 8.80 7.75 -14.95
N GLN A 25 8.91 8.69 -14.01
CA GLN A 25 8.29 8.62 -12.68
C GLN A 25 7.09 9.58 -12.54
N ASP A 26 6.85 10.41 -13.55
CA ASP A 26 5.78 11.40 -13.48
C ASP A 26 4.43 10.77 -13.85
N MET A 27 3.52 10.68 -12.89
CA MET A 27 2.17 10.18 -13.11
C MET A 27 1.36 11.00 -14.12
N ARG A 28 1.76 12.25 -14.40
CA ARG A 28 1.10 13.09 -15.40
C ARG A 28 1.33 12.56 -16.82
N ASN A 29 2.42 11.84 -17.04
CA ASN A 29 2.79 11.23 -18.32
C ASN A 29 2.23 9.81 -18.46
N MET A 30 1.66 9.24 -17.40
CA MET A 30 1.09 7.90 -17.36
C MET A 30 -0.40 7.93 -17.74
N GLY A 31 -0.99 6.77 -17.90
CA GLY A 31 -2.42 6.55 -18.09
C GLY A 31 -2.68 5.31 -18.93
N GLY A 32 -3.78 4.62 -18.67
CA GLY A 32 -4.19 3.44 -19.43
C GLY A 32 -3.27 2.23 -19.33
N LEU A 33 -2.32 2.21 -18.38
CA LEU A 33 -1.29 1.16 -18.27
C LEU A 33 -1.85 -0.25 -18.03
N ARG A 34 -3.10 -0.38 -17.58
CA ARG A 34 -3.75 -1.70 -17.38
C ARG A 34 -3.72 -2.59 -18.62
N LYS A 35 -3.70 -2.01 -19.81
CA LYS A 35 -3.69 -2.76 -21.09
C LYS A 35 -2.31 -3.37 -21.37
N TYR A 36 -1.27 -2.72 -20.90
CA TYR A 36 0.12 -3.06 -21.17
C TYR A 36 0.78 -3.82 -20.01
N MET A 37 0.30 -3.58 -18.78
CA MET A 37 0.86 -4.14 -17.54
C MET A 37 -0.24 -4.77 -16.67
N PRO A 38 -0.91 -5.85 -17.14
CA PRO A 38 -2.04 -6.43 -16.42
C PRO A 38 -1.67 -7.07 -15.08
N ILE A 39 -0.47 -7.66 -14.94
CA ILE A 39 -0.02 -8.27 -13.69
C ILE A 39 0.26 -7.18 -12.65
N THR A 40 1.03 -6.16 -13.03
CA THR A 40 1.33 -5.01 -12.19
C THR A 40 0.04 -4.25 -11.80
N TRP A 41 -0.90 -4.09 -12.72
CA TRP A 41 -2.20 -3.50 -12.47
C TRP A 41 -2.98 -4.26 -11.39
N LEU A 42 -3.12 -5.59 -11.52
CA LEU A 42 -3.88 -6.42 -10.59
C LEU A 42 -3.23 -6.46 -9.20
N THR A 43 -1.92 -6.64 -9.15
CA THR A 43 -1.18 -6.68 -7.87
C THR A 43 -1.18 -5.33 -7.15
N SER A 44 -1.12 -4.22 -7.89
CA SER A 44 -1.29 -2.87 -7.35
C SER A 44 -2.71 -2.63 -6.81
N LEU A 45 -3.74 -3.20 -7.45
CA LEU A 45 -5.11 -3.17 -6.93
C LEU A 45 -5.20 -3.90 -5.59
N VAL A 46 -4.68 -5.12 -5.53
CA VAL A 46 -4.65 -5.92 -4.27
C VAL A 46 -3.93 -5.15 -3.16
N GLY A 47 -2.76 -4.59 -3.45
CA GLY A 47 -2.00 -3.78 -2.49
C GLY A 47 -2.75 -2.53 -2.02
N SER A 48 -3.44 -1.84 -2.93
CA SER A 48 -4.26 -0.66 -2.60
C SER A 48 -5.46 -1.03 -1.74
N LEU A 49 -6.18 -2.11 -2.06
CA LEU A 49 -7.31 -2.60 -1.27
C LEU A 49 -6.85 -3.03 0.14
N ALA A 50 -5.71 -3.70 0.25
CA ALA A 50 -5.13 -4.05 1.55
C ALA A 50 -4.70 -2.80 2.35
N LEU A 51 -4.11 -1.80 1.68
CA LEU A 51 -3.68 -0.55 2.30
C LEU A 51 -4.84 0.26 2.87
N ILE A 52 -5.95 0.38 2.14
CA ILE A 52 -7.12 1.14 2.62
C ILE A 52 -7.91 0.39 3.70
N GLY A 53 -7.70 -0.91 3.85
CA GLY A 53 -8.40 -1.73 4.83
C GLY A 53 -9.77 -2.19 4.33
N THR A 54 -9.85 -2.63 3.07
CA THR A 54 -11.07 -3.25 2.54
C THR A 54 -11.35 -4.56 3.27
N PRO A 55 -12.62 -4.88 3.61
CA PRO A 55 -12.99 -6.14 4.22
C PRO A 55 -12.39 -7.35 3.47
N PHE A 56 -11.99 -8.37 4.21
CA PHE A 56 -11.29 -9.58 3.76
C PHE A 56 -9.81 -9.41 3.37
N PHE A 57 -9.28 -8.20 3.26
CA PHE A 57 -7.86 -7.96 3.05
C PHE A 57 -7.10 -7.82 4.38
N SER A 58 -5.81 -8.13 4.36
CA SER A 58 -4.99 -8.16 5.58
C SER A 58 -4.97 -6.83 6.36
N GLY A 59 -5.06 -5.70 5.66
CA GLY A 59 -5.09 -4.37 6.27
C GLY A 59 -6.36 -4.07 7.04
N PHE A 60 -7.49 -4.69 6.71
CA PHE A 60 -8.75 -4.55 7.42
C PHE A 60 -8.60 -4.96 8.87
N TYR A 61 -8.20 -6.19 9.11
CA TYR A 61 -8.10 -6.77 10.46
C TYR A 61 -7.19 -5.96 11.39
N SER A 62 -6.06 -5.47 10.90
CA SER A 62 -5.15 -4.67 11.72
C SER A 62 -5.65 -3.24 11.98
N LYS A 63 -6.30 -2.61 11.01
CA LYS A 63 -6.86 -1.25 11.17
C LYS A 63 -8.08 -1.26 12.06
N ASP A 64 -8.95 -2.22 11.86
CA ASP A 64 -10.18 -2.37 12.64
C ASP A 64 -9.86 -2.56 14.12
N SER A 65 -8.95 -3.47 14.46
CA SER A 65 -8.46 -3.65 15.84
C SER A 65 -7.89 -2.36 16.46
N ILE A 66 -7.19 -1.54 15.69
CA ILE A 66 -6.65 -0.26 16.19
C ILE A 66 -7.78 0.75 16.42
N ILE A 67 -8.73 0.84 15.50
CA ILE A 67 -9.86 1.77 15.59
C ILE A 67 -10.73 1.43 16.80
N GLU A 68 -11.07 0.16 16.98
CA GLU A 68 -11.83 -0.32 18.14
C GLU A 68 -11.07 -0.08 19.45
N ALA A 69 -9.79 -0.39 19.51
CA ALA A 69 -8.98 -0.12 20.70
C ALA A 69 -8.94 1.36 21.08
N VAL A 70 -8.91 2.27 20.10
CA VAL A 70 -8.97 3.71 20.35
C VAL A 70 -10.36 4.15 20.80
N ARG A 71 -11.41 3.55 20.24
CA ARG A 71 -12.80 3.82 20.60
C ARG A 71 -13.10 3.44 22.03
N GLU A 72 -12.66 2.26 22.48
CA GLU A 72 -12.86 1.75 23.85
C GLU A 72 -11.90 2.40 24.87
N SER A 73 -10.95 3.22 24.43
CA SER A 73 -9.99 3.87 25.31
C SER A 73 -10.64 4.98 26.14
N HIS A 74 -10.44 4.93 27.45
CA HIS A 74 -10.87 5.98 28.40
C HIS A 74 -9.81 7.07 28.66
N LEU A 75 -8.70 7.06 27.90
CA LEU A 75 -7.63 8.05 28.05
C LEU A 75 -8.06 9.43 27.59
N PRO A 76 -7.56 10.51 28.24
CA PRO A 76 -7.79 11.87 27.79
C PRO A 76 -7.30 12.02 26.32
N GLY A 77 -8.20 12.49 25.43
CA GLY A 77 -7.89 12.67 24.01
C GLY A 77 -8.26 11.48 23.11
N ALA A 78 -8.77 10.37 23.65
CA ALA A 78 -9.19 9.20 22.84
C ALA A 78 -10.22 9.58 21.76
N GLY A 79 -11.19 10.45 22.06
CA GLY A 79 -12.16 10.94 21.09
C GLY A 79 -11.52 11.69 19.92
N PHE A 80 -10.52 12.54 20.18
CA PHE A 80 -9.77 13.21 19.11
C PHE A 80 -8.96 12.18 18.27
N ALA A 81 -8.29 11.25 18.93
CA ALA A 81 -7.53 10.20 18.27
C ALA A 81 -8.40 9.34 17.35
N TYR A 82 -9.61 8.97 17.79
CA TYR A 82 -10.58 8.21 17.01
C TYR A 82 -10.94 8.93 15.70
N TRP A 83 -11.33 10.19 15.79
CA TRP A 83 -11.67 10.98 14.59
C TRP A 83 -10.48 11.22 13.67
N ALA A 84 -9.30 11.44 14.25
CA ALA A 84 -8.05 11.59 13.48
C ALA A 84 -7.70 10.32 12.70
N VAL A 85 -7.86 9.14 13.32
CA VAL A 85 -7.63 7.85 12.64
C VAL A 85 -8.63 7.63 11.51
N LEU A 86 -9.92 7.89 11.73
CA LEU A 86 -10.94 7.78 10.68
C LEU A 86 -10.67 8.73 9.51
N ALA A 87 -10.32 9.98 9.80
CA ALA A 87 -9.91 10.94 8.76
C ALA A 87 -8.68 10.43 7.99
N GLY A 88 -7.70 9.86 8.69
CA GLY A 88 -6.51 9.25 8.09
C GLY A 88 -6.84 8.08 7.15
N VAL A 89 -7.80 7.23 7.51
CA VAL A 89 -8.29 6.16 6.63
C VAL A 89 -8.91 6.72 5.36
N PHE A 90 -9.76 7.74 5.48
CA PHE A 90 -10.39 8.40 4.34
C PHE A 90 -9.36 9.04 3.39
N VAL A 91 -8.42 9.81 3.93
CA VAL A 91 -7.35 10.44 3.14
C VAL A 91 -6.49 9.38 2.45
N THR A 92 -6.17 8.28 3.16
CA THR A 92 -5.40 7.15 2.59
C THR A 92 -6.13 6.52 1.41
N ALA A 93 -7.43 6.27 1.54
CA ALA A 93 -8.24 5.73 0.47
C ALA A 93 -8.28 6.68 -0.74
N PHE A 94 -8.49 7.98 -0.48
CA PHE A 94 -8.57 8.99 -1.52
C PHE A 94 -7.28 9.05 -2.37
N TYR A 95 -6.11 9.24 -1.73
CA TYR A 95 -4.86 9.38 -2.49
C TYR A 95 -4.45 8.07 -3.17
N SER A 96 -4.71 6.92 -2.56
CA SER A 96 -4.38 5.61 -3.13
C SER A 96 -5.19 5.34 -4.41
N PHE A 97 -6.49 5.56 -4.38
CA PHE A 97 -7.31 5.41 -5.58
C PHE A 97 -7.04 6.48 -6.62
N ARG A 98 -6.79 7.72 -6.21
CA ARG A 98 -6.39 8.77 -7.15
C ARG A 98 -5.14 8.36 -7.94
N MET A 99 -4.11 7.88 -7.26
CA MET A 99 -2.88 7.39 -7.90
C MET A 99 -3.21 6.20 -8.83
N TYR A 100 -3.94 5.22 -8.33
CA TYR A 100 -4.29 4.01 -9.07
C TYR A 100 -5.04 4.32 -10.37
N PHE A 101 -6.05 5.17 -10.32
CA PHE A 101 -6.82 5.55 -11.51
C PHE A 101 -6.02 6.40 -12.49
N LEU A 102 -5.19 7.32 -12.02
CA LEU A 102 -4.34 8.14 -12.88
C LEU A 102 -3.33 7.31 -13.66
N VAL A 103 -2.73 6.31 -13.01
CA VAL A 103 -1.68 5.46 -13.62
C VAL A 103 -2.30 4.40 -14.54
N PHE A 104 -3.32 3.68 -14.07
CA PHE A 104 -3.80 2.49 -14.78
C PHE A 104 -5.05 2.70 -15.63
N HIS A 105 -5.89 3.67 -15.34
CA HIS A 105 -7.21 3.83 -15.96
C HIS A 105 -7.41 5.15 -16.72
N GLY A 106 -6.56 6.15 -16.54
CA GLY A 106 -6.66 7.43 -17.24
C GLY A 106 -6.44 7.31 -18.76
N GLU A 107 -6.55 8.43 -19.46
CA GLU A 107 -6.16 8.52 -20.88
C GLU A 107 -4.66 8.28 -21.02
N GLU A 108 -4.26 7.65 -22.13
CA GLU A 108 -2.86 7.42 -22.47
C GLU A 108 -2.17 8.75 -22.77
N ARG A 109 -1.19 9.13 -21.95
CA ARG A 109 -0.48 10.40 -22.04
C ARG A 109 1.00 10.23 -22.39
N PHE A 110 1.49 8.99 -22.31
CA PHE A 110 2.86 8.64 -22.69
C PHE A 110 3.07 8.78 -24.21
N GLY A 111 4.29 9.08 -24.63
CA GLY A 111 4.64 9.23 -26.04
C GLY A 111 4.10 10.48 -26.73
N LYS A 112 3.45 11.40 -26.01
CA LYS A 112 3.21 12.75 -26.49
C LYS A 112 4.51 13.54 -26.31
N ALA A 113 5.03 14.15 -27.39
CA ALA A 113 6.20 14.98 -27.28
C ALA A 113 5.98 16.05 -26.20
N HIS A 114 6.79 16.02 -25.14
CA HIS A 114 6.81 17.12 -24.19
C HIS A 114 7.27 18.36 -24.95
N ALA A 115 6.49 19.45 -24.86
CA ALA A 115 7.02 20.77 -25.15
C ALA A 115 8.23 20.97 -24.21
N PRO A 116 9.38 21.44 -24.73
CA PRO A 116 10.54 21.69 -23.90
C PRO A 116 10.13 22.65 -22.77
N HIS A 117 10.29 22.24 -21.54
CA HIS A 117 10.28 23.14 -20.40
C HIS A 117 11.52 23.99 -20.53
N ASP A 118 11.34 25.30 -20.73
CA ASP A 118 12.38 26.32 -20.61
C ASP A 118 12.85 26.40 -19.16
N ASP A 119 13.67 25.46 -18.74
CA ASP A 119 14.51 25.62 -17.57
C ASP A 119 15.90 25.93 -18.04
N HIS A 120 16.20 27.23 -18.05
CA HIS A 120 17.54 27.76 -18.19
C HIS A 120 18.40 27.24 -17.03
N HIS A 121 19.14 26.17 -17.27
CA HIS A 121 20.35 25.82 -16.53
C HIS A 121 21.48 25.60 -17.50
N GLU A 122 22.54 26.36 -17.22
CA GLU A 122 23.77 26.51 -18.01
C GLU A 122 24.42 25.14 -18.26
N GLU A 123 25.00 25.05 -19.45
CA GLU A 123 25.75 23.94 -20.02
C GLU A 123 26.94 23.57 -19.14
N GLU A 124 26.93 22.34 -18.57
CA GLU A 124 28.17 21.60 -18.36
C GLU A 124 28.14 20.35 -19.23
N GLU A 125 29.06 20.30 -20.20
CA GLU A 125 29.29 19.18 -21.10
C GLU A 125 29.64 17.92 -20.30
N GLY A 126 28.72 16.92 -20.32
CA GLY A 126 28.90 15.60 -19.76
C GLY A 126 27.96 14.63 -20.45
N ASP A 127 28.45 14.07 -21.57
CA ASP A 127 27.90 13.03 -22.43
C ASP A 127 27.30 11.85 -21.63
N HIS A 128 25.98 11.83 -21.42
CA HIS A 128 25.09 10.67 -21.28
C HIS A 128 23.64 11.17 -21.30
N ASP A 129 23.10 11.38 -22.50
CA ASP A 129 21.68 11.63 -22.75
C ASP A 129 20.87 10.37 -22.38
N HIS A 130 20.60 10.16 -21.10
CA HIS A 130 19.60 9.22 -20.67
C HIS A 130 18.21 9.84 -20.89
N HIS A 131 17.65 9.62 -22.07
CA HIS A 131 16.26 9.93 -22.34
C HIS A 131 15.37 9.18 -21.34
N HIS A 132 14.98 9.87 -20.27
CA HIS A 132 14.00 9.36 -19.32
C HIS A 132 12.61 9.44 -19.96
N GLY A 133 11.97 8.28 -20.13
CA GLY A 133 10.60 8.16 -20.62
C GLY A 133 10.49 7.47 -21.99
N LEU A 134 9.25 7.20 -22.37
CA LEU A 134 8.92 6.54 -23.64
C LEU A 134 9.08 7.49 -24.82
N VAL A 135 9.83 7.06 -25.82
CA VAL A 135 9.96 7.78 -27.10
C VAL A 135 8.61 7.77 -27.85
N PRO A 136 8.27 8.80 -28.64
CA PRO A 136 7.05 8.82 -29.44
C PRO A 136 6.89 7.54 -30.28
N GLY A 137 5.78 6.84 -30.10
CA GLY A 137 5.49 5.55 -30.75
C GLY A 137 5.90 4.31 -29.97
N GLN A 138 6.66 4.44 -28.89
CA GLN A 138 7.00 3.34 -27.99
C GLN A 138 5.85 3.09 -27.01
N LYS A 139 5.57 1.81 -26.72
CA LYS A 139 4.51 1.39 -25.79
C LYS A 139 5.11 0.87 -24.51
N PRO A 140 4.47 1.12 -23.36
CA PRO A 140 4.83 0.47 -22.10
C PRO A 140 4.76 -1.05 -22.24
N HIS A 141 5.54 -1.76 -21.45
CA HIS A 141 5.53 -3.23 -21.42
C HIS A 141 5.54 -3.73 -19.98
N GLU A 142 5.05 -4.94 -19.78
CA GLU A 142 5.08 -5.59 -18.46
C GLU A 142 6.53 -5.84 -18.04
N SER A 143 6.79 -5.71 -16.76
CA SER A 143 8.10 -5.98 -16.21
C SER A 143 8.51 -7.44 -16.37
N PRO A 144 9.81 -7.75 -16.43
CA PRO A 144 10.30 -9.12 -16.56
C PRO A 144 9.84 -9.99 -15.38
N TRP A 145 9.83 -11.31 -15.60
CA TRP A 145 9.35 -12.29 -14.62
C TRP A 145 10.05 -12.18 -13.25
N VAL A 146 11.30 -11.74 -13.22
CA VAL A 146 12.06 -11.49 -11.98
C VAL A 146 11.37 -10.48 -11.06
N VAL A 147 10.58 -9.54 -11.62
CA VAL A 147 9.80 -8.54 -10.87
C VAL A 147 8.36 -9.02 -10.67
N THR A 148 7.73 -9.61 -11.68
CA THR A 148 6.32 -10.00 -11.60
C THR A 148 6.09 -11.19 -10.67
N VAL A 149 7.02 -12.15 -10.56
CA VAL A 149 6.90 -13.27 -9.62
C VAL A 149 6.89 -12.80 -8.15
N PRO A 150 7.83 -11.97 -7.68
CA PRO A 150 7.73 -11.39 -6.33
C PRO A 150 6.46 -10.58 -6.09
N LEU A 151 5.95 -9.84 -7.10
CA LEU A 151 4.66 -9.12 -6.98
C LEU A 151 3.51 -10.08 -6.68
N VAL A 152 3.39 -11.17 -7.41
CA VAL A 152 2.35 -12.18 -7.19
C VAL A 152 2.53 -12.85 -5.83
N LEU A 153 3.76 -13.21 -5.46
CA LEU A 153 4.06 -13.83 -4.16
C LEU A 153 3.75 -12.91 -2.98
N LEU A 154 3.90 -11.60 -3.12
CA LEU A 154 3.53 -10.62 -2.09
C LEU A 154 2.03 -10.32 -2.06
N ALA A 155 1.34 -10.45 -3.20
CA ALA A 155 -0.11 -10.23 -3.27
C ALA A 155 -0.89 -11.28 -2.46
N ILE A 156 -0.46 -12.54 -2.47
CA ILE A 156 -1.11 -13.63 -1.75
C ILE A 156 -1.18 -13.34 -0.23
N PRO A 157 -0.07 -13.13 0.50
CA PRO A 157 -0.15 -12.81 1.92
C PRO A 157 -0.82 -11.45 2.20
N SER A 158 -0.80 -10.51 1.26
CA SER A 158 -1.51 -9.24 1.41
C SER A 158 -3.04 -9.42 1.50
N VAL A 159 -3.56 -10.53 1.00
CA VAL A 159 -4.97 -10.91 1.18
C VAL A 159 -5.16 -11.76 2.44
N ILE A 160 -4.40 -12.84 2.59
CA ILE A 160 -4.72 -13.93 3.50
C ILE A 160 -4.18 -13.71 4.92
N ILE A 161 -2.99 -13.07 5.07
CA ILE A 161 -2.25 -13.07 6.33
C ILE A 161 -3.00 -12.37 7.47
N GLY A 162 -3.86 -11.40 7.15
CA GLY A 162 -4.64 -10.70 8.17
C GLY A 162 -5.63 -11.63 8.87
N ALA A 163 -6.45 -12.32 8.10
CA ALA A 163 -7.44 -13.26 8.64
C ALA A 163 -6.78 -14.43 9.37
N TRP A 164 -5.66 -14.96 8.82
CA TRP A 164 -4.97 -16.09 9.42
C TRP A 164 -4.18 -15.74 10.67
N ALA A 165 -3.54 -14.58 10.71
CA ALA A 165 -2.62 -14.22 11.78
C ALA A 165 -3.25 -13.44 12.93
N ILE A 166 -4.48 -12.90 12.78
CA ILE A 166 -5.08 -12.04 13.80
C ILE A 166 -5.30 -12.80 15.12
N GLN A 167 -5.89 -13.99 15.08
CA GLN A 167 -6.16 -14.78 16.27
C GLN A 167 -4.89 -15.19 17.02
N PRO A 168 -3.90 -15.86 16.40
CA PRO A 168 -2.70 -16.27 17.12
C PRO A 168 -1.84 -15.10 17.62
N MET A 169 -1.88 -13.95 16.97
CA MET A 169 -1.06 -12.80 17.33
C MET A 169 -1.67 -11.89 18.37
N LEU A 170 -2.97 -11.58 18.26
CA LEU A 170 -3.64 -10.67 19.20
C LEU A 170 -4.19 -11.42 20.41
N PHE A 171 -4.74 -12.62 20.22
CA PHE A 171 -5.45 -13.36 21.26
C PHE A 171 -4.74 -14.67 21.68
N GLY A 172 -3.74 -15.10 20.90
CA GLY A 172 -3.00 -16.35 21.14
C GLY A 172 -1.71 -16.14 21.92
N GLU A 173 -0.97 -17.25 22.08
CA GLU A 173 0.28 -17.29 22.84
C GLU A 173 1.53 -16.94 22.04
N PHE A 174 1.37 -16.45 20.80
CA PHE A 174 2.50 -16.21 19.89
C PHE A 174 3.61 -15.33 20.51
N PHE A 175 3.23 -14.30 21.26
CA PHE A 175 4.19 -13.41 21.92
C PHE A 175 4.51 -13.81 23.37
N LYS A 176 3.79 -14.76 23.98
CA LYS A 176 4.02 -15.17 25.37
C LYS A 176 5.39 -15.80 25.60
N HIS A 177 5.95 -16.45 24.58
CA HIS A 177 7.24 -17.14 24.69
C HIS A 177 8.44 -16.30 24.25
N GLY A 178 8.23 -15.19 23.59
CA GLY A 178 9.32 -14.38 23.02
C GLY A 178 9.53 -13.00 23.66
N VAL A 179 8.56 -12.50 24.40
CA VAL A 179 8.60 -11.18 25.03
C VAL A 179 8.22 -11.33 26.51
N VAL A 180 9.08 -10.88 27.40
CA VAL A 180 8.75 -10.74 28.82
C VAL A 180 7.77 -9.58 28.93
N PHE A 181 6.50 -9.86 28.80
CA PHE A 181 5.45 -8.89 29.10
C PHE A 181 5.46 -8.64 30.61
N SER A 182 5.72 -7.39 31.01
CA SER A 182 5.49 -7.02 32.41
C SER A 182 4.00 -7.20 32.72
N GLU A 183 3.68 -7.63 33.93
CA GLU A 183 2.29 -7.82 34.43
C GLU A 183 1.39 -6.59 34.23
N VAL A 184 2.00 -5.41 33.98
CA VAL A 184 1.32 -4.14 33.72
C VAL A 184 0.48 -4.16 32.43
N ILE A 185 0.84 -4.98 31.44
CA ILE A 185 0.10 -5.06 30.16
C ILE A 185 -1.06 -6.05 30.26
N PHE A 186 -1.00 -7.01 31.20
CA PHE A 186 -2.03 -8.01 31.46
C PHE A 186 -2.83 -7.73 32.74
N ASN A 187 -2.97 -6.49 33.14
CA ASN A 187 -3.78 -6.14 34.29
C ASN A 187 -5.26 -6.47 34.00
N SER A 188 -6.01 -6.85 35.01
CA SER A 188 -7.39 -7.41 34.96
C SER A 188 -8.37 -6.53 34.15
N GLU A 189 -8.17 -5.22 34.12
CA GLU A 189 -9.01 -4.27 33.36
C GLU A 189 -8.77 -4.37 31.84
N ASN A 190 -7.55 -4.66 31.41
CA ASN A 190 -7.23 -4.86 29.99
C ASN A 190 -7.73 -6.23 29.49
N HIS A 191 -8.00 -7.18 30.37
CA HIS A 191 -8.47 -8.51 30.00
C HIS A 191 -9.94 -8.51 29.55
N GLU A 192 -10.76 -7.62 30.07
CA GLU A 192 -12.15 -7.47 29.64
C GLU A 192 -12.26 -6.81 28.26
N ALA A 193 -11.51 -5.75 28.00
CA ALA A 193 -11.45 -5.11 26.69
C ALA A 193 -10.96 -6.06 25.59
N MET A 194 -10.00 -6.95 25.91
CA MET A 194 -9.52 -7.96 24.96
C MET A 194 -10.52 -9.09 24.74
N LYS A 195 -11.39 -9.40 25.70
CA LYS A 195 -12.48 -10.37 25.53
C LYS A 195 -13.57 -9.82 24.62
N VAL A 196 -13.97 -8.57 24.80
CA VAL A 196 -14.96 -7.90 23.93
C VAL A 196 -14.43 -7.86 22.47
N LEU A 197 -13.18 -7.49 22.27
CA LEU A 197 -12.54 -7.52 20.95
C LEU A 197 -12.49 -8.92 20.33
N ALA A 198 -12.32 -9.96 21.15
CA ALA A 198 -12.29 -11.35 20.65
C ALA A 198 -13.68 -11.85 20.24
N GLU A 199 -14.75 -11.38 20.90
CA GLU A 199 -16.14 -11.75 20.58
C GLU A 199 -16.62 -11.11 19.26
N ASP A 200 -16.15 -9.90 18.93
CA ASP A 200 -16.52 -9.20 17.69
C ASP A 200 -15.83 -9.79 16.43
N PHE A 201 -14.81 -10.61 16.59
CA PHE A 201 -14.09 -11.27 15.47
C PHE A 201 -14.51 -12.74 15.23
N HIS A 202 -15.54 -13.22 15.91
CA HIS A 202 -16.16 -14.53 15.68
C HIS A 202 -17.47 -14.40 14.91
#